data_18b79b3572ea94abfc8e3a405dcae6bb
#
_entry.id   18b79b3572ea94abfc8e3a405dcae6bb
#
_cell.length_a   1.000
_cell.length_b   1.000
_cell.length_c   1.000
_cell.angle_alpha   90.00
_cell.angle_beta   90.00
_cell.angle_gamma   90.00
#
_symmetry.space_group_name_H-M   'P 1'
#
loop_
_entity.id
_entity.type
_entity.pdbx_description
1 polymer ?
#
loop_
_entity_poly.entity_id
_entity_poly.type
_entity_poly.pdbx_seq_one_letter_code
_entity_poly.pdbx_strand_id
1 'polypeptide(L)'
;EITFGMNRIYVLYDRTKWKPTFYMVQDPTVIRCCHDEIKKQVKNSVVFVKVPGEPRYDISGAINMKIDYSRSEKHLSPSFYDGKKCLFADGRSVTYTGLQLAVYMGFKEIYLLGADCNYSIDNKSINKNSYPDSRMYSPDKVGMPPDMAYTFSAYEVAKENAEKKGIKIYNATRGGKLEVFERVDFDSLF
;
A
#
# COMPACT_ATOMS: atom_id res chain seq x y z
N GLU A 1 -12.07 5.15 14.00
CA GLU A 1 -10.66 5.00 13.59
C GLU A 1 -10.45 5.49 12.16
N ILE A 2 -9.26 5.99 11.86
CA ILE A 2 -8.88 6.40 10.52
C ILE A 2 -8.18 5.23 9.86
N THR A 3 -8.65 4.86 8.67
CA THR A 3 -8.16 3.67 7.98
C THR A 3 -7.71 3.96 6.55
N PHE A 4 -6.67 3.23 6.11
CA PHE A 4 -6.16 3.25 4.75
C PHE A 4 -6.47 1.91 4.08
N GLY A 5 -7.20 1.94 2.97
CA GLY A 5 -7.44 0.80 2.12
C GLY A 5 -6.60 0.89 0.85
N MET A 6 -6.07 -0.24 0.37
CA MET A 6 -5.10 -0.23 -0.73
C MET A 6 -5.47 -1.21 -1.84
N ASN A 7 -5.13 -0.84 -3.07
CA ASN A 7 -5.29 -1.67 -4.26
C ASN A 7 -6.70 -2.28 -4.37
N ARG A 8 -6.82 -3.59 -4.38
CA ARG A 8 -8.09 -4.31 -4.59
C ARG A 8 -8.87 -4.62 -3.31
N ILE A 9 -8.61 -3.95 -2.20
CA ILE A 9 -9.35 -4.15 -0.93
C ILE A 9 -10.88 -3.98 -1.09
N TYR A 10 -11.31 -3.17 -2.05
CA TYR A 10 -12.73 -2.95 -2.34
C TYR A 10 -13.50 -4.23 -2.72
N VAL A 11 -12.80 -5.28 -3.10
CA VAL A 11 -13.42 -6.60 -3.38
C VAL A 11 -14.12 -7.18 -2.16
N LEU A 12 -13.72 -6.75 -0.95
CA LEU A 12 -14.33 -7.19 0.30
C LEU A 12 -15.58 -6.37 0.70
N TYR A 13 -15.91 -5.32 -0.04
CA TYR A 13 -16.97 -4.38 0.36
C TYR A 13 -18.39 -4.95 0.26
N ASP A 14 -18.58 -6.08 -0.37
CA ASP A 14 -19.84 -6.84 -0.35
C ASP A 14 -20.02 -7.67 0.94
N ARG A 15 -18.93 -7.92 1.67
CA ARG A 15 -18.91 -8.72 2.90
C ARG A 15 -18.84 -7.89 4.18
N THR A 16 -18.66 -6.57 4.05
CA THR A 16 -18.53 -5.67 5.21
C THR A 16 -19.15 -4.30 4.94
N LYS A 17 -19.66 -3.67 5.98
CA LYS A 17 -20.09 -2.26 5.95
C LYS A 17 -18.89 -1.29 6.02
N TRP A 18 -17.72 -1.79 6.41
CA TRP A 18 -16.50 -0.99 6.50
C TRP A 18 -16.07 -0.46 5.14
N LYS A 19 -15.67 0.79 5.13
CA LYS A 19 -15.01 1.47 4.00
C LYS A 19 -13.83 2.26 4.57
N PRO A 20 -12.68 2.32 3.89
CA PRO A 20 -11.55 3.08 4.39
C PRO A 20 -11.82 4.59 4.32
N THR A 21 -11.23 5.32 5.26
CA THR A 21 -11.20 6.80 5.21
C THR A 21 -10.40 7.25 3.99
N PHE A 22 -9.23 6.64 3.76
CA PHE A 22 -8.35 6.89 2.64
C PHE A 22 -8.21 5.63 1.79
N TYR A 23 -8.35 5.77 0.49
CA TYR A 23 -8.08 4.69 -0.46
C TYR A 23 -6.89 5.04 -1.33
N MET A 24 -5.97 4.10 -1.51
CA MET A 24 -4.73 4.32 -2.25
C MET A 24 -4.51 3.25 -3.32
N VAL A 25 -4.13 3.68 -4.52
CA VAL A 25 -3.71 2.78 -5.60
C VAL A 25 -2.59 3.42 -6.42
N GLN A 26 -1.49 2.67 -6.60
CA GLN A 26 -0.36 3.16 -7.39
C GLN A 26 0.09 2.19 -8.49
N ASP A 27 -0.31 0.92 -8.44
CA ASP A 27 0.05 -0.07 -9.47
C ASP A 27 -0.68 0.27 -10.78
N PRO A 28 0.06 0.60 -11.86
CA PRO A 28 -0.56 0.92 -13.15
C PRO A 28 -1.39 -0.22 -13.72
N THR A 29 -1.01 -1.49 -13.45
CA THR A 29 -1.76 -2.66 -13.92
C THR A 29 -3.11 -2.72 -13.22
N VAL A 30 -3.14 -2.57 -11.89
CA VAL A 30 -4.38 -2.52 -11.12
C VAL A 30 -5.29 -1.39 -11.59
N ILE A 31 -4.72 -0.20 -11.84
CA ILE A 31 -5.50 0.95 -12.31
C ILE A 31 -6.08 0.67 -13.69
N ARG A 32 -5.30 0.20 -14.65
CA ARG A 32 -5.77 -0.07 -16.02
C ARG A 32 -6.84 -1.16 -16.07
N CYS A 33 -6.65 -2.23 -15.31
CA CYS A 33 -7.54 -3.40 -15.36
C CYS A 33 -8.77 -3.25 -14.46
N CYS A 34 -8.73 -2.39 -13.44
CA CYS A 34 -9.79 -2.29 -12.43
C CYS A 34 -10.37 -0.88 -12.28
N HIS A 35 -10.08 0.04 -13.20
CA HIS A 35 -10.46 1.46 -13.11
C HIS A 35 -11.96 1.67 -12.81
N ASP A 36 -12.84 1.03 -13.58
CA ASP A 36 -14.28 1.22 -13.43
C ASP A 36 -14.79 0.65 -12.10
N GLU A 37 -14.23 -0.49 -11.66
CA GLU A 37 -14.53 -1.06 -10.35
C GLU A 37 -14.08 -0.11 -9.23
N ILE A 38 -12.86 0.39 -9.30
CA ILE A 38 -12.31 1.34 -8.31
C ILE A 38 -13.22 2.58 -8.25
N LYS A 39 -13.47 3.22 -9.39
CA LYS A 39 -14.30 4.43 -9.48
C LYS A 39 -15.69 4.24 -8.88
N LYS A 40 -16.29 3.06 -9.06
CA LYS A 40 -17.60 2.72 -8.48
C LYS A 40 -17.54 2.54 -6.97
N GLN A 41 -16.49 1.90 -6.45
CA GLN A 41 -16.43 1.41 -5.06
C GLN A 41 -15.87 2.43 -4.06
N VAL A 42 -15.03 3.37 -4.52
CA VAL A 42 -14.27 4.26 -3.59
C VAL A 42 -14.92 5.63 -3.37
N LYS A 43 -16.18 5.81 -3.74
CA LYS A 43 -16.91 7.09 -3.72
C LYS A 43 -16.95 7.77 -2.33
N ASN A 44 -16.86 6.99 -1.25
CA ASN A 44 -16.95 7.47 0.13
C ASN A 44 -15.58 7.59 0.82
N SER A 45 -14.49 7.47 0.07
CA SER A 45 -13.13 7.60 0.58
C SER A 45 -12.44 8.81 -0.04
N VAL A 46 -11.47 9.39 0.68
CA VAL A 46 -10.49 10.29 0.04
C VAL A 46 -9.53 9.42 -0.76
N VAL A 47 -9.50 9.63 -2.07
CA VAL A 47 -8.78 8.77 -3.01
C VAL A 47 -7.43 9.36 -3.37
N PHE A 48 -6.38 8.58 -3.17
CA PHE A 48 -5.03 8.86 -3.65
C PHE A 48 -4.70 7.88 -4.78
N VAL A 49 -4.38 8.39 -5.95
CA VAL A 49 -4.10 7.57 -7.12
C VAL A 49 -2.82 8.03 -7.82
N LYS A 50 -2.01 7.07 -8.27
CA LYS A 50 -0.93 7.35 -9.22
C LYS A 50 -1.43 7.04 -10.63
N VAL A 51 -2.01 8.05 -11.28
CA VAL A 51 -2.54 7.90 -12.64
C VAL A 51 -1.43 7.52 -13.63
N PRO A 52 -1.67 6.55 -14.53
CA PRO A 52 -0.71 6.12 -15.54
C PRO A 52 -0.37 7.15 -16.63
N GLY A 53 -0.81 8.40 -16.50
CA GLY A 53 -0.59 9.45 -17.48
C GLY A 53 -1.60 9.47 -18.65
N GLU A 54 -2.62 8.64 -18.58
CA GLU A 54 -3.70 8.55 -19.58
C GLU A 54 -5.01 9.10 -18.98
N PRO A 55 -5.60 10.18 -19.53
CA PRO A 55 -6.78 10.85 -18.96
C PRO A 55 -7.99 9.92 -18.72
N ARG A 56 -8.12 8.85 -19.52
CA ARG A 56 -9.20 7.86 -19.35
C ARG A 56 -9.20 7.14 -17.99
N TYR A 57 -8.07 7.17 -17.28
CA TYR A 57 -7.93 6.56 -15.96
C TYR A 57 -8.04 7.58 -14.82
N ASP A 58 -8.42 8.81 -15.11
CA ASP A 58 -8.65 9.81 -14.08
C ASP A 58 -9.89 9.47 -13.25
N ILE A 59 -9.73 9.62 -11.95
CA ILE A 59 -10.82 9.46 -10.99
C ILE A 59 -11.18 10.85 -10.47
N SER A 60 -12.39 11.29 -10.78
CA SER A 60 -12.86 12.63 -10.38
C SER A 60 -12.76 12.81 -8.86
N GLY A 61 -12.15 13.92 -8.43
CA GLY A 61 -11.92 14.22 -7.02
C GLY A 61 -10.75 13.48 -6.37
N ALA A 62 -10.06 12.60 -7.09
CA ALA A 62 -8.88 11.93 -6.55
C ALA A 62 -7.65 12.85 -6.52
N ILE A 63 -6.82 12.63 -5.50
CA ILE A 63 -5.53 13.31 -5.35
C ILE A 63 -4.48 12.49 -6.11
N ASN A 64 -3.85 13.13 -7.10
CA ASN A 64 -2.82 12.44 -7.89
C ASN A 64 -1.48 12.41 -7.14
N MET A 65 -0.99 11.20 -6.88
CA MET A 65 0.31 10.96 -6.26
C MET A 65 1.42 10.99 -7.31
N LYS A 66 2.55 11.57 -6.92
CA LYS A 66 3.80 11.49 -7.67
C LYS A 66 4.73 10.51 -6.97
N ILE A 67 5.21 9.52 -7.70
CA ILE A 67 6.14 8.51 -7.15
C ILE A 67 7.49 8.69 -7.83
N ASP A 68 8.52 8.86 -7.03
CA ASP A 68 9.90 8.92 -7.51
C ASP A 68 10.51 7.51 -7.51
N TYR A 69 10.72 6.97 -8.70
CA TYR A 69 11.32 5.65 -8.95
C TYR A 69 12.84 5.72 -9.14
N SER A 70 13.44 6.91 -9.14
CA SER A 70 14.85 7.10 -9.54
C SER A 70 15.85 6.26 -8.76
N ARG A 71 15.56 5.96 -7.50
CA ARG A 71 16.42 5.13 -6.64
C ARG A 71 16.12 3.64 -6.79
N SER A 72 14.86 3.26 -6.82
CA SER A 72 14.44 1.86 -6.96
C SER A 72 14.82 1.27 -8.33
N GLU A 73 14.74 2.06 -9.40
CA GLU A 73 15.16 1.66 -10.73
C GLU A 73 16.68 1.46 -10.83
N LYS A 74 17.46 2.20 -10.06
CA LYS A 74 18.92 2.09 -9.99
C LYS A 74 19.42 1.19 -8.88
N HIS A 75 18.53 0.47 -8.19
CA HIS A 75 18.86 -0.37 -7.02
C HIS A 75 19.66 0.35 -5.92
N LEU A 76 19.46 1.66 -5.78
CA LEU A 76 20.05 2.46 -4.70
C LEU A 76 19.23 2.29 -3.42
N SER A 77 19.84 2.58 -2.26
CA SER A 77 19.10 2.54 -0.98
C SER A 77 17.82 3.36 -1.05
N PRO A 78 16.70 2.87 -0.49
CA PRO A 78 15.42 3.58 -0.48
C PRO A 78 15.51 4.97 0.16
N SER A 79 14.66 5.88 -0.29
CA SER A 79 14.46 7.18 0.35
C SER A 79 13.10 7.24 1.01
N PHE A 80 12.94 8.11 1.99
CA PHE A 80 11.66 8.42 2.62
C PHE A 80 11.37 9.90 2.45
N TYR A 81 10.27 10.24 1.80
CA TYR A 81 9.88 11.63 1.61
C TYR A 81 8.82 12.05 2.63
N ASP A 82 8.75 13.34 2.89
CA ASP A 82 7.80 13.90 3.85
C ASP A 82 6.37 14.06 3.29
N GLY A 83 6.10 13.55 2.10
CA GLY A 83 4.78 13.58 1.46
C GLY A 83 4.34 14.97 0.96
N LYS A 84 5.15 16.02 1.12
CA LYS A 84 4.83 17.34 0.59
C LYS A 84 4.58 17.31 -0.91
N LYS A 85 3.60 18.09 -1.37
CA LYS A 85 3.17 18.15 -2.77
C LYS A 85 2.77 16.78 -3.34
N CYS A 86 2.33 15.84 -2.49
CA CYS A 86 1.99 14.47 -2.86
C CYS A 86 3.11 13.73 -3.61
N LEU A 87 4.37 14.04 -3.27
CA LEU A 87 5.55 13.36 -3.78
C LEU A 87 6.02 12.32 -2.76
N PHE A 88 6.19 11.08 -3.21
CA PHE A 88 6.59 9.95 -2.40
C PHE A 88 7.76 9.20 -3.05
N ALA A 89 8.62 8.62 -2.23
CA ALA A 89 9.66 7.72 -2.73
C ALA A 89 9.05 6.33 -3.00
N ASP A 90 9.52 5.66 -4.06
CA ASP A 90 9.13 4.28 -4.33
C ASP A 90 9.81 3.32 -3.34
N GLY A 91 9.01 2.41 -2.77
CA GLY A 91 9.44 1.28 -1.94
C GLY A 91 8.95 -0.05 -2.50
N ARG A 92 8.60 -0.10 -3.79
CA ARG A 92 8.02 -1.26 -4.46
C ARG A 92 6.69 -1.74 -3.85
N SER A 93 6.05 -0.90 -3.04
CA SER A 93 4.81 -1.22 -2.34
C SER A 93 3.96 0.03 -2.12
N VAL A 94 2.66 -0.08 -2.38
CA VAL A 94 1.69 1.00 -2.03
C VAL A 94 1.62 1.19 -0.51
N THR A 95 1.88 0.15 0.28
CA THR A 95 1.97 0.25 1.74
C THR A 95 3.08 1.21 2.17
N TYR A 96 4.23 1.18 1.49
CA TYR A 96 5.30 2.14 1.76
C TYR A 96 4.90 3.59 1.48
N THR A 97 4.20 3.82 0.39
CA THR A 97 3.62 5.14 0.08
C THR A 97 2.60 5.56 1.14
N GLY A 98 1.78 4.63 1.60
CA GLY A 98 0.81 4.85 2.68
C GLY A 98 1.48 5.21 4.00
N LEU A 99 2.60 4.58 4.36
CA LEU A 99 3.39 4.94 5.54
C LEU A 99 3.95 6.37 5.45
N GLN A 100 4.49 6.77 4.29
CA GLN A 100 4.95 8.15 4.07
C GLN A 100 3.81 9.15 4.25
N LEU A 101 2.63 8.85 3.70
CA LEU A 101 1.45 9.70 3.83
C LEU A 101 0.96 9.77 5.29
N ALA A 102 0.88 8.65 6.00
CA ALA A 102 0.46 8.59 7.39
C ALA A 102 1.42 9.37 8.31
N VAL A 103 2.73 9.24 8.09
CA VAL A 103 3.75 10.02 8.81
C VAL A 103 3.63 11.51 8.50
N TYR A 104 3.36 11.89 7.25
CA TYR A 104 3.10 13.28 6.86
C TYR A 104 1.86 13.85 7.55
N MET A 105 0.79 13.06 7.66
CA MET A 105 -0.44 13.45 8.35
C MET A 105 -0.29 13.54 9.88
N GLY A 106 0.83 13.07 10.44
CA GLY A 106 1.13 13.21 11.86
C GLY A 106 0.47 12.18 12.77
N PHE A 107 0.06 11.02 12.24
CA PHE A 107 -0.39 9.90 13.05
C PHE A 107 0.72 9.47 14.01
N LYS A 108 0.35 9.17 15.27
CA LYS A 108 1.32 8.79 16.29
C LYS A 108 1.57 7.30 16.34
N GLU A 109 0.56 6.54 16.00
CA GLU A 109 0.60 5.08 15.93
C GLU A 109 -0.02 4.61 14.61
N ILE A 110 0.65 3.68 13.94
CA ILE A 110 0.25 3.14 12.65
C ILE A 110 0.27 1.61 12.77
N TYR A 111 -0.85 0.97 12.47
CA TYR A 111 -0.99 -0.48 12.55
C TYR A 111 -1.17 -1.06 11.15
N LEU A 112 -0.26 -1.96 10.75
CA LEU A 112 -0.31 -2.67 9.47
C LEU A 112 -1.16 -3.93 9.60
N LEU A 113 -2.14 -4.08 8.70
CA LEU A 113 -3.00 -5.25 8.59
C LEU A 113 -2.87 -5.84 7.19
N GLY A 114 -2.63 -7.15 7.10
CA GLY A 114 -2.48 -7.84 5.82
C GLY A 114 -1.17 -7.51 5.08
N ALA A 115 -0.17 -6.97 5.77
CA ALA A 115 1.19 -6.77 5.26
C ALA A 115 2.03 -8.02 5.56
N ASP A 116 1.66 -9.14 4.97
CA ASP A 116 2.27 -10.44 5.24
C ASP A 116 3.66 -10.62 4.63
N CYS A 117 3.95 -9.94 3.52
CA CYS A 117 5.22 -10.04 2.79
C CYS A 117 5.65 -11.49 2.51
N ASN A 118 4.69 -12.38 2.30
CA ASN A 118 4.90 -13.82 2.13
C ASN A 118 4.87 -14.25 0.66
N TYR A 119 5.42 -13.42 -0.23
CA TYR A 119 5.58 -13.79 -1.63
C TYR A 119 6.67 -14.84 -1.75
N SER A 120 6.41 -15.92 -2.49
CA SER A 120 7.41 -16.93 -2.78
C SER A 120 8.47 -16.37 -3.73
N ILE A 121 9.73 -16.47 -3.35
CA ILE A 121 10.87 -16.01 -4.17
C ILE A 121 11.00 -16.88 -5.43
N ASP A 122 10.56 -18.13 -5.36
CA ASP A 122 10.63 -19.10 -6.47
C ASP A 122 9.49 -18.97 -7.48
N ASN A 123 8.46 -18.22 -7.12
CA ASN A 123 7.30 -18.04 -7.99
C ASN A 123 7.49 -16.83 -8.87
N LYS A 124 7.70 -17.06 -10.14
CA LYS A 124 7.60 -16.03 -11.20
C LYS A 124 6.20 -15.42 -11.31
N SER A 125 5.27 -15.84 -10.45
CA SER A 125 3.89 -15.35 -10.37
C SER A 125 3.39 -15.29 -8.93
N ILE A 126 2.69 -14.23 -8.59
CA ILE A 126 1.88 -14.14 -7.39
C ILE A 126 0.75 -15.18 -7.53
N ASN A 127 0.66 -16.14 -6.61
CA ASN A 127 -0.40 -17.13 -6.68
C ASN A 127 -1.64 -16.68 -5.88
N LYS A 128 -2.78 -17.30 -6.16
CA LYS A 128 -4.06 -16.95 -5.55
C LYS A 128 -4.08 -17.12 -4.01
N ASN A 129 -3.19 -17.94 -3.44
CA ASN A 129 -3.08 -18.17 -2.00
C ASN A 129 -2.38 -17.00 -1.27
N SER A 130 -1.79 -16.05 -2.01
CA SER A 130 -1.23 -14.82 -1.44
C SER A 130 -2.30 -13.78 -1.09
N TYR A 131 -3.58 -14.07 -1.33
CA TYR A 131 -4.68 -13.13 -1.09
C TYR A 131 -5.75 -13.74 -0.18
N PRO A 132 -6.32 -12.95 0.74
CA PRO A 132 -7.37 -13.42 1.65
C PRO A 132 -8.70 -13.72 0.93
N ASP A 133 -8.89 -13.21 -0.25
CA ASP A 133 -10.03 -13.47 -1.12
C ASP A 133 -9.54 -13.78 -2.54
N SER A 134 -9.93 -14.95 -3.06
CA SER A 134 -9.53 -15.39 -4.41
C SER A 134 -9.93 -14.40 -5.53
N ARG A 135 -10.94 -13.58 -5.31
CA ARG A 135 -11.35 -12.51 -6.24
C ARG A 135 -10.34 -11.38 -6.33
N MET A 136 -9.48 -11.22 -5.33
CA MET A 136 -8.39 -10.24 -5.36
C MET A 136 -7.27 -10.68 -6.30
N TYR A 137 -7.19 -11.97 -6.61
CA TYR A 137 -6.22 -12.53 -7.53
C TYR A 137 -6.81 -12.59 -8.94
N SER A 138 -6.07 -12.09 -9.91
CA SER A 138 -6.30 -12.31 -11.33
C SER A 138 -4.96 -12.12 -12.03
N PRO A 139 -4.43 -13.12 -12.77
CA PRO A 139 -3.11 -13.03 -13.40
C PRO A 139 -2.93 -11.79 -14.28
N ASP A 140 -3.99 -11.39 -14.94
CA ASP A 140 -4.06 -10.23 -15.84
C ASP A 140 -4.30 -8.88 -15.10
N LYS A 141 -4.66 -8.93 -13.80
CA LYS A 141 -4.98 -7.76 -12.98
C LYS A 141 -4.01 -7.54 -11.81
N VAL A 142 -2.96 -8.32 -11.73
CA VAL A 142 -1.94 -8.25 -10.69
C VAL A 142 -0.62 -7.87 -11.34
N GLY A 143 0.04 -6.87 -10.80
CA GLY A 143 1.37 -6.48 -11.23
C GLY A 143 2.44 -7.54 -10.93
N MET A 144 3.66 -7.25 -11.29
CA MET A 144 4.78 -8.13 -10.97
C MET A 144 4.96 -8.26 -9.45
N PRO A 145 5.45 -9.43 -8.97
CA PRO A 145 5.83 -9.57 -7.57
C PRO A 145 6.80 -8.46 -7.16
N PRO A 146 6.63 -7.88 -5.96
CA PRO A 146 7.56 -6.85 -5.49
C PRO A 146 8.97 -7.44 -5.31
N ASP A 147 10.00 -6.62 -5.56
CA ASP A 147 11.34 -6.90 -5.09
C ASP A 147 11.34 -6.85 -3.55
N MET A 148 11.27 -8.03 -2.93
CA MET A 148 11.12 -8.13 -1.48
C MET A 148 12.32 -7.61 -0.73
N ALA A 149 13.55 -7.79 -1.24
CA ALA A 149 14.74 -7.27 -0.61
C ALA A 149 14.71 -5.73 -0.55
N TYR A 150 14.35 -5.09 -1.66
CA TYR A 150 14.19 -3.65 -1.71
C TYR A 150 13.02 -3.17 -0.82
N THR A 151 11.91 -3.91 -0.82
CA THR A 151 10.73 -3.59 -0.01
C THR A 151 11.04 -3.64 1.48
N PHE A 152 11.78 -4.66 1.97
CA PHE A 152 12.20 -4.73 3.36
C PHE A 152 13.13 -3.57 3.73
N SER A 153 14.12 -3.26 2.87
CA SER A 153 14.99 -2.09 3.08
C SER A 153 14.20 -0.78 3.13
N ALA A 154 13.14 -0.65 2.31
CA ALA A 154 12.26 0.51 2.35
C ALA A 154 11.48 0.57 3.68
N TYR A 155 11.00 -0.55 4.20
CA TYR A 155 10.32 -0.57 5.50
C TYR A 155 11.25 -0.22 6.66
N GLU A 156 12.53 -0.65 6.64
CA GLU A 156 13.52 -0.20 7.62
C GLU A 156 13.68 1.33 7.59
N VAL A 157 13.80 1.90 6.40
CA VAL A 157 13.87 3.36 6.23
C VAL A 157 12.59 4.05 6.71
N ALA A 158 11.40 3.45 6.49
CA ALA A 158 10.15 3.99 7.02
C ALA A 158 10.13 3.99 8.56
N LYS A 159 10.56 2.89 9.18
CA LYS A 159 10.67 2.75 10.64
C LYS A 159 11.56 3.83 11.23
N GLU A 160 12.79 3.96 10.73
CA GLU A 160 13.73 4.97 11.21
C GLU A 160 13.18 6.40 11.09
N ASN A 161 12.52 6.73 9.98
CA ASN A 161 11.96 8.07 9.76
C ASN A 161 10.73 8.34 10.64
N ALA A 162 9.91 7.34 10.91
CA ALA A 162 8.79 7.43 11.84
C ALA A 162 9.30 7.64 13.28
N GLU A 163 10.26 6.84 13.73
CA GLU A 163 10.86 6.92 15.07
C GLU A 163 11.50 8.28 15.35
N LYS A 164 12.22 8.86 14.37
CA LYS A 164 12.77 10.24 14.45
C LYS A 164 11.69 11.31 14.69
N LYS A 165 10.44 11.01 14.37
CA LYS A 165 9.28 11.89 14.59
C LYS A 165 8.42 11.48 15.79
N GLY A 166 8.86 10.51 16.58
CA GLY A 166 8.10 9.96 17.70
C GLY A 166 6.84 9.20 17.29
N ILE A 167 6.85 8.62 16.08
CA ILE A 167 5.74 7.84 15.50
C ILE A 167 6.11 6.36 15.59
N LYS A 168 5.18 5.53 16.05
CA LYS A 168 5.34 4.09 16.12
C LYS A 168 4.58 3.40 15.00
N ILE A 169 5.22 2.42 14.37
CA ILE A 169 4.60 1.55 13.36
C ILE A 169 4.60 0.13 13.91
N TYR A 170 3.44 -0.49 13.93
CA TYR A 170 3.23 -1.86 14.41
C TYR A 170 2.75 -2.76 13.28
N ASN A 171 3.13 -4.04 13.34
CA ASN A 171 2.61 -5.07 12.47
C ASN A 171 1.57 -5.92 13.23
N ALA A 172 0.29 -5.69 12.97
CA ALA A 172 -0.83 -6.46 13.50
C ALA A 172 -1.32 -7.54 12.52
N THR A 173 -0.53 -7.85 11.49
CA THR A 173 -0.84 -8.91 10.53
C THR A 173 -0.73 -10.27 11.17
N ARG A 174 -1.76 -11.10 11.04
CA ARG A 174 -1.70 -12.51 11.48
C ARG A 174 -0.78 -13.31 10.57
N GLY A 175 0.33 -13.82 11.12
CA GLY A 175 1.36 -14.52 10.35
C GLY A 175 2.19 -13.63 9.44
N GLY A 176 2.69 -14.18 8.32
CA GLY A 176 3.54 -13.46 7.38
C GLY A 176 5.02 -13.44 7.76
N LYS A 177 5.83 -12.69 6.99
CA LYS A 177 7.29 -12.61 7.12
C LYS A 177 7.81 -11.19 7.38
N LEU A 178 6.93 -10.21 7.57
CA LEU A 178 7.33 -8.84 7.84
C LEU A 178 7.69 -8.68 9.32
N GLU A 179 8.99 -8.67 9.63
CA GLU A 179 9.53 -8.55 10.99
C GLU A 179 10.22 -7.19 11.27
N VAL A 180 10.17 -6.28 10.31
CA VAL A 180 10.76 -4.93 10.44
C VAL A 180 10.10 -4.14 11.56
N PHE A 181 8.78 -4.24 11.69
CA PHE A 181 7.99 -3.53 12.69
C PHE A 181 7.64 -4.46 13.86
N GLU A 182 7.55 -3.88 15.06
CA GLU A 182 7.08 -4.60 16.24
C GLU A 182 5.74 -5.28 16.00
N ARG A 183 5.64 -6.58 16.30
CA ARG A 183 4.38 -7.31 16.18
C ARG A 183 3.50 -7.08 17.38
N VAL A 184 2.23 -6.86 17.09
CA VAL A 184 1.17 -6.79 18.10
C VAL A 184 0.03 -7.74 17.72
N ASP A 185 -0.67 -8.25 18.72
CA ASP A 185 -1.84 -9.07 18.46
C ASP A 185 -3.00 -8.17 18.02
N PHE A 186 -3.56 -8.47 16.83
CA PHE A 186 -4.71 -7.75 16.29
C PHE A 186 -5.90 -7.77 17.25
N ASP A 187 -6.18 -8.92 17.88
CA ASP A 187 -7.36 -9.08 18.73
C ASP A 187 -7.21 -8.32 20.06
N SER A 188 -6.01 -7.88 20.42
CA SER A 188 -5.76 -7.03 21.60
C SER A 188 -5.97 -5.55 21.35
N LEU A 189 -6.23 -5.13 20.12
CA LEU A 189 -6.42 -3.71 19.75
C LEU A 189 -7.86 -3.22 19.96
N PHE A 190 -8.81 -4.12 20.26
CA PHE A 190 -10.25 -3.83 20.37
C PHE A 190 -10.89 -4.36 21.64
#